data_2941eb07f24c15df6f0ce437c9fa4357
#
_entry.id   2941eb07f24c15df6f0ce437c9fa4357
#
_cell.length_a   1.000
_cell.length_b   1.000
_cell.length_c   1.000
_cell.angle_alpha   90.00
_cell.angle_beta   90.00
_cell.angle_gamma   90.00
#
_symmetry.space_group_name_H-M   'P 1'
#
loop_
_entity.id
_entity.type
_entity.pdbx_description
1 polymer ?
#
loop_
_entity_poly.entity_id
_entity_poly.type
_entity_poly.pdbx_seq_one_letter_code
_entity_poly.pdbx_strand_id
1 'polypeptide(L)'
;GIIIGRRLYPGFASFAGEAGYMQIGNRQSVESQLLCAEADEKADLLSQIVINMICLLNPDKIVIGGAEITDQFMSIIEAACKKALPPSVLPVLSGTSSSTECYQKGLADRGFSLLDKGVHLLK
;
A
#
# COMPACT_ATOMS: atom_id res chain seq x y z
N GLY A 1 0.37 -4.86 -0.39
CA GLY A 1 1.53 -5.64 -0.81
C GLY A 1 2.84 -4.90 -0.67
N ILE A 2 3.93 -5.62 -0.48
CA ILE A 2 5.30 -5.10 -0.32
C ILE A 2 6.12 -5.51 -1.54
N ILE A 3 6.87 -4.55 -2.14
CA ILE A 3 7.74 -4.80 -3.29
C ILE A 3 9.19 -4.52 -2.86
N ILE A 4 10.08 -5.49 -3.01
CA ILE A 4 11.50 -5.39 -2.73
C ILE A 4 12.29 -5.84 -3.96
N GLY A 5 13.21 -5.00 -4.45
CA GLY A 5 14.00 -5.32 -5.63
C GLY A 5 13.15 -5.65 -6.87
N ARG A 6 12.04 -4.91 -7.08
CA ARG A 6 11.08 -5.08 -8.19
C ARG A 6 10.30 -6.41 -8.14
N ARG A 7 10.27 -7.08 -7.00
CA ARG A 7 9.53 -8.33 -6.82
C ARG A 7 8.57 -8.20 -5.64
N LEU A 8 7.38 -8.78 -5.78
CA LEU A 8 6.46 -8.91 -4.66
C LEU A 8 7.12 -9.75 -3.56
N TYR A 9 7.13 -9.22 -2.34
CA TYR A 9 7.59 -9.94 -1.16
C TYR A 9 6.39 -10.61 -0.48
N PRO A 10 6.25 -11.93 -0.58
CA PRO A 10 5.09 -12.63 -0.04
C PRO A 10 5.20 -12.89 1.46
N GLY A 11 6.41 -12.84 2.04
CA GLY A 11 6.67 -13.37 3.38
C GLY A 11 6.60 -14.89 3.43
N PHE A 12 6.61 -15.44 4.66
CA PHE A 12 6.65 -16.90 4.88
C PHE A 12 5.38 -17.61 4.38
N ALA A 13 4.19 -17.05 4.68
CA ALA A 13 2.90 -17.65 4.37
C ALA A 13 2.09 -16.84 3.34
N SER A 14 2.74 -16.06 2.49
CA SER A 14 2.10 -15.13 1.55
C SER A 14 1.20 -14.09 2.25
N PHE A 15 1.55 -13.73 3.50
CA PHE A 15 0.78 -12.82 4.35
C PHE A 15 1.44 -11.45 4.53
N ALA A 16 2.64 -11.24 3.95
CA ALA A 16 3.34 -9.98 4.08
C ALA A 16 2.59 -8.83 3.40
N GLY A 17 2.42 -7.73 4.12
CA GLY A 17 1.75 -6.53 3.61
C GLY A 17 0.23 -6.54 3.70
N GLU A 18 -0.35 -7.48 4.45
CA GLU A 18 -1.79 -7.54 4.77
C GLU A 18 -2.14 -6.53 5.88
N ALA A 19 -2.03 -5.24 5.56
CA ALA A 19 -2.21 -4.14 6.52
C ALA A 19 -3.62 -4.09 7.13
N GLY A 20 -4.63 -4.65 6.46
CA GLY A 20 -5.99 -4.73 6.96
C GLY A 20 -6.12 -5.46 8.30
N TYR A 21 -5.23 -6.43 8.56
CA TYR A 21 -5.21 -7.18 9.81
C TYR A 21 -4.47 -6.48 10.96
N MET A 22 -3.76 -5.39 10.68
CA MET A 22 -3.10 -4.63 11.74
C MET A 22 -4.13 -4.14 12.76
N GLN A 23 -3.71 -4.05 14.02
CA GLN A 23 -4.51 -3.48 15.10
C GLN A 23 -3.92 -2.13 15.49
N ILE A 24 -4.70 -1.07 15.34
CA ILE A 24 -4.31 0.29 15.70
C ILE A 24 -5.37 0.87 16.64
N GLY A 25 -4.94 1.40 17.76
CA GLY A 25 -5.82 2.05 18.73
C GLY A 25 -6.69 1.07 19.51
N ASN A 26 -7.95 0.93 19.16
CA ASN A 26 -8.99 0.24 19.94
C ASN A 26 -9.00 -1.30 19.85
N ARG A 27 -7.94 -1.94 19.38
CA ARG A 27 -7.79 -3.39 19.19
C ARG A 27 -8.68 -4.01 18.09
N GLN A 28 -9.34 -3.21 17.28
CA GLN A 28 -10.00 -3.69 16.07
C GLN A 28 -9.02 -3.71 14.91
N SER A 29 -9.27 -4.58 13.92
CA SER A 29 -8.47 -4.59 12.71
C SER A 29 -8.65 -3.28 11.93
N VAL A 30 -7.61 -2.85 11.23
CA VAL A 30 -7.65 -1.68 10.35
C VAL A 30 -8.80 -1.78 9.35
N GLU A 31 -9.02 -2.95 8.76
CA GLU A 31 -10.11 -3.16 7.82
C GLU A 31 -11.47 -2.86 8.45
N SER A 32 -11.74 -3.39 9.65
CA SER A 32 -12.99 -3.13 10.37
C SER A 32 -13.17 -1.65 10.71
N GLN A 33 -12.10 -0.98 11.10
CA GLN A 33 -12.13 0.45 11.40
C GLN A 33 -12.41 1.28 10.14
N LEU A 34 -11.76 0.98 9.02
CA LEU A 34 -11.97 1.69 7.74
C LEU A 34 -13.40 1.52 7.20
N LEU A 35 -14.04 0.38 7.41
CA LEU A 35 -15.41 0.16 6.97
C LEU A 35 -16.44 1.02 7.73
N CYS A 36 -16.16 1.36 8.98
CA CYS A 36 -17.08 2.11 9.85
C CYS A 36 -16.74 3.59 9.97
N ALA A 37 -15.54 4.01 9.56
CA ALA A 37 -15.03 5.37 9.76
C ALA A 37 -15.60 6.37 8.74
N GLU A 38 -15.76 7.60 9.18
CA GLU A 38 -15.99 8.76 8.29
C GLU A 38 -14.68 9.17 7.59
N ALA A 39 -14.77 10.05 6.59
CA ALA A 39 -13.63 10.41 5.71
C ALA A 39 -12.41 10.93 6.48
N ASP A 40 -12.61 11.80 7.46
CA ASP A 40 -11.52 12.38 8.27
C ASP A 40 -10.86 11.32 9.17
N GLU A 41 -11.67 10.44 9.76
CA GLU A 41 -11.18 9.32 10.57
C GLU A 41 -10.39 8.30 9.73
N LYS A 42 -10.83 8.05 8.49
CA LYS A 42 -10.09 7.22 7.53
C LYS A 42 -8.72 7.81 7.21
N ALA A 43 -8.66 9.13 6.98
CA ALA A 43 -7.40 9.81 6.70
C ALA A 43 -6.41 9.72 7.88
N ASP A 44 -6.91 9.89 9.10
CA ASP A 44 -6.10 9.75 10.32
C ASP A 44 -5.60 8.32 10.51
N LEU A 45 -6.46 7.33 10.32
CA LEU A 45 -6.10 5.92 10.43
C LEU A 45 -5.05 5.52 9.39
N LEU A 46 -5.25 5.93 8.13
CA LEU A 46 -4.28 5.68 7.06
C LEU A 46 -2.96 6.41 7.31
N SER A 47 -2.98 7.61 7.87
CA SER A 47 -1.77 8.32 8.27
C SER A 47 -0.95 7.53 9.28
N GLN A 48 -1.58 6.95 10.30
CA GLN A 48 -0.91 6.11 11.29
C GLN A 48 -0.30 4.86 10.65
N ILE A 49 -1.03 4.21 9.74
CA ILE A 49 -0.53 3.04 9.00
C ILE A 49 0.70 3.42 8.17
N VAL A 50 0.62 4.50 7.41
CA VAL A 50 1.71 4.98 6.56
C VAL A 50 2.96 5.29 7.40
N ILE A 51 2.81 6.02 8.53
CA ILE A 51 3.91 6.31 9.45
C ILE A 51 4.54 5.02 9.97
N ASN A 52 3.73 4.06 10.40
CA ASN A 52 4.22 2.76 10.88
C ASN A 52 4.96 1.98 9.78
N MET A 53 4.46 2.00 8.54
CA MET A 53 5.13 1.38 7.40
C MET A 53 6.47 2.05 7.09
N ILE A 54 6.56 3.36 7.18
CA ILE A 54 7.83 4.09 7.01
C ILE A 54 8.82 3.66 8.08
N CYS A 55 8.40 3.59 9.35
CA CYS A 55 9.25 3.19 10.45
C CYS A 55 9.76 1.74 10.33
N LEU A 56 8.93 0.83 9.82
CA LEU A 56 9.25 -0.59 9.75
C LEU A 56 10.04 -0.97 8.49
N LEU A 57 9.72 -0.35 7.36
CA LEU A 57 10.22 -0.78 6.05
C LEU A 57 11.13 0.24 5.39
N ASN A 58 11.08 1.50 5.81
CA ASN A 58 11.79 2.63 5.20
C ASN A 58 11.73 2.58 3.66
N PRO A 59 10.51 2.59 3.06
CA PRO A 59 10.34 2.44 1.63
C PRO A 59 10.74 3.72 0.90
N ASP A 60 11.14 3.61 -0.35
CA ASP A 60 11.35 4.74 -1.26
C ASP A 60 10.03 5.34 -1.76
N LYS A 61 8.98 4.51 -1.86
CA LYS A 61 7.66 4.91 -2.35
C LYS A 61 6.52 4.16 -1.66
N ILE A 62 5.43 4.87 -1.37
CA ILE A 62 4.15 4.28 -0.94
C ILE A 62 3.07 4.74 -1.92
N VAL A 63 2.30 3.78 -2.43
CA VAL A 63 1.13 4.02 -3.29
C VAL A 63 -0.13 3.66 -2.53
N ILE A 64 -1.07 4.61 -2.44
CA ILE A 64 -2.35 4.43 -1.78
C ILE A 64 -3.44 4.42 -2.86
N GLY A 65 -4.17 3.33 -2.98
CA GLY A 65 -5.22 3.17 -3.99
C GLY A 65 -6.61 3.04 -3.40
N GLY A 66 -7.59 3.63 -4.06
CA GLY A 66 -9.00 3.52 -3.68
C GLY A 66 -9.84 4.66 -4.26
N ALA A 67 -11.14 4.43 -4.43
CA ALA A 67 -12.05 5.41 -5.01
C ALA A 67 -12.14 6.72 -4.19
N GLU A 68 -11.88 6.65 -2.89
CA GLU A 68 -11.95 7.79 -1.97
C GLU A 68 -10.63 8.59 -1.89
N ILE A 69 -9.57 8.13 -2.57
CA ILE A 69 -8.24 8.77 -2.53
C ILE A 69 -8.23 9.99 -3.44
N THR A 70 -8.43 11.14 -2.84
CA THR A 70 -8.37 12.46 -3.48
C THR A 70 -7.05 13.17 -3.15
N ASP A 71 -6.74 14.26 -3.85
CA ASP A 71 -5.58 15.10 -3.55
C ASP A 71 -5.65 15.69 -2.14
N GLN A 72 -6.85 16.07 -1.68
CA GLN A 72 -7.07 16.54 -0.31
C GLN A 72 -6.76 15.44 0.71
N PHE A 73 -7.20 14.21 0.45
CA PHE A 73 -6.94 13.07 1.31
C PHE A 73 -5.43 12.79 1.41
N MET A 74 -4.74 12.80 0.28
CA MET A 74 -3.28 12.64 0.23
C MET A 74 -2.54 13.75 0.97
N SER A 75 -3.01 14.98 0.88
CA SER A 75 -2.43 16.13 1.59
C SER A 75 -2.48 15.97 3.11
N ILE A 76 -3.56 15.39 3.66
CA ILE A 76 -3.68 15.11 5.10
C ILE A 76 -2.62 14.09 5.52
N ILE A 77 -2.48 13.00 4.78
CA ILE A 77 -1.49 11.94 5.07
C ILE A 77 -0.06 12.49 5.00
N GLU A 78 0.24 13.26 3.95
CA GLU A 78 1.55 13.90 3.82
C GLU A 78 1.87 14.86 4.99
N ALA A 79 0.90 15.67 5.39
CA ALA A 79 1.08 16.58 6.51
C ALA A 79 1.33 15.83 7.83
N ALA A 80 0.60 14.74 8.07
CA ALA A 80 0.79 13.87 9.22
C ALA A 80 2.19 13.24 9.23
N CYS A 81 2.65 12.72 8.09
CA CYS A 81 3.99 12.15 7.97
C CYS A 81 5.09 13.19 8.22
N LYS A 82 4.97 14.39 7.62
CA LYS A 82 5.92 15.51 7.81
C LYS A 82 5.98 15.99 9.27
N LYS A 83 4.86 15.92 9.99
CA LYS A 83 4.79 16.28 11.42
C LYS A 83 5.45 15.23 12.31
N ALA A 84 5.33 13.95 11.96
CA ALA A 84 5.75 12.83 12.80
C ALA A 84 7.20 12.38 12.55
N LEU A 85 7.73 12.58 11.34
CA LEU A 85 8.97 11.95 10.89
C LEU A 85 9.98 12.97 10.36
N PRO A 86 11.30 12.68 10.47
CA PRO A 86 12.33 13.50 9.86
C PRO A 86 12.21 13.55 8.34
N PRO A 87 12.49 14.70 7.68
CA PRO A 87 12.38 14.82 6.23
C PRO A 87 13.20 13.80 5.43
N SER A 88 14.32 13.33 5.98
CA SER A 88 15.23 12.40 5.32
C SER A 88 14.70 10.98 5.16
N VAL A 89 13.63 10.61 5.87
CA VAL A 89 13.02 9.27 5.80
C VAL A 89 11.67 9.26 5.09
N LEU A 90 11.20 10.41 4.62
CA LEU A 90 9.90 10.50 3.96
C LEU A 90 9.97 9.89 2.55
N PRO A 91 9.12 8.91 2.24
CA PRO A 91 9.03 8.32 0.91
C PRO A 91 8.28 9.24 -0.06
N VAL A 92 8.32 8.90 -1.33
CA VAL A 92 7.38 9.46 -2.30
C VAL A 92 6.00 8.87 -2.02
N LEU A 93 5.04 9.72 -1.63
CA LEU A 93 3.64 9.33 -1.49
C LEU A 93 2.88 9.58 -2.80
N SER A 94 2.04 8.64 -3.20
CA SER A 94 1.28 8.74 -4.45
C SER A 94 -0.10 8.11 -4.27
N GLY A 95 -1.14 8.86 -4.61
CA GLY A 95 -2.52 8.40 -4.60
C GLY A 95 -2.99 7.94 -5.98
N THR A 96 -3.94 7.00 -6.04
CA THR A 96 -4.64 6.62 -7.27
C THR A 96 -6.09 6.28 -6.98
N SER A 97 -7.02 6.87 -7.71
CA SER A 97 -8.45 6.51 -7.68
C SER A 97 -8.79 5.34 -8.62
N SER A 98 -7.91 5.03 -9.59
CA SER A 98 -8.10 3.97 -10.59
C SER A 98 -7.41 2.67 -10.18
N SER A 99 -7.95 2.00 -9.16
CA SER A 99 -7.45 0.69 -8.73
C SER A 99 -7.67 -0.39 -9.81
N THR A 100 -8.78 -0.33 -10.55
CA THR A 100 -9.14 -1.33 -11.57
C THR A 100 -8.16 -1.35 -12.74
N GLU A 101 -7.77 -0.19 -13.25
CA GLU A 101 -6.81 -0.10 -14.36
C GLU A 101 -5.41 -0.59 -13.95
N CYS A 102 -4.95 -0.19 -12.76
CA CYS A 102 -3.70 -0.69 -12.20
C CYS A 102 -3.73 -2.21 -11.98
N TYR A 103 -4.85 -2.75 -11.52
CA TYR A 103 -5.05 -4.18 -11.31
C TYR A 103 -5.01 -4.95 -12.64
N GLN A 104 -5.74 -4.49 -13.66
CA GLN A 104 -5.75 -5.11 -14.99
C GLN A 104 -4.35 -5.12 -15.62
N LYS A 105 -3.62 -4.01 -15.51
CA LYS A 105 -2.25 -3.91 -16.00
C LYS A 105 -1.31 -4.88 -15.29
N GLY A 106 -1.40 -4.95 -13.97
CA GLY A 106 -0.62 -5.90 -13.16
C GLY A 106 -0.92 -7.36 -13.48
N LEU A 107 -2.19 -7.72 -13.73
CA LEU A 107 -2.58 -9.06 -14.17
C LEU A 107 -2.01 -9.39 -15.55
N ALA A 108 -2.06 -8.46 -16.50
CA ALA A 108 -1.51 -8.64 -17.82
C ALA A 108 0.01 -8.87 -17.75
N ASP A 109 0.75 -8.00 -17.05
CA ASP A 109 2.19 -8.13 -16.86
C ASP A 109 2.56 -9.47 -16.19
N ARG A 110 1.77 -9.91 -15.22
CA ARG A 110 1.97 -11.21 -14.57
C ARG A 110 1.71 -12.37 -15.52
N GLY A 111 0.64 -12.29 -16.31
CA GLY A 111 0.31 -13.28 -17.34
C GLY A 111 1.42 -13.44 -18.35
N PHE A 112 1.91 -12.34 -18.93
CA PHE A 112 3.04 -12.36 -19.87
C PHE A 112 4.31 -12.92 -19.24
N SER A 113 4.64 -12.54 -18.00
CA SER A 113 5.83 -13.05 -17.29
C SER A 113 5.78 -14.56 -17.02
N LEU A 114 4.59 -15.15 -16.92
CA LEU A 114 4.41 -16.59 -16.77
C LEU A 114 4.53 -17.32 -18.10
N LEU A 115 4.04 -16.72 -19.17
CA LEU A 115 4.19 -17.27 -20.53
C LEU A 115 5.66 -17.32 -20.96
N ASP A 116 6.43 -16.27 -20.71
CA ASP A 116 7.87 -16.22 -21.00
C ASP A 116 8.68 -17.31 -20.27
N LYS A 117 8.21 -17.74 -19.08
CA LYS A 117 8.86 -18.81 -18.31
C LYS A 117 8.44 -20.22 -18.73
N GLY A 118 7.34 -20.34 -19.47
CA GLY A 118 6.68 -21.62 -19.74
C GLY A 118 6.89 -22.20 -21.12
N VAL A 119 7.51 -21.47 -22.06
CA VAL A 119 7.74 -22.00 -23.42
C VAL A 119 9.13 -22.65 -23.51
N HIS A 120 9.35 -23.75 -22.81
CA HIS A 120 10.36 -24.70 -23.21
C HIS A 120 9.78 -25.54 -24.35
N LEU A 121 10.09 -25.16 -25.58
CA LEU A 121 9.92 -26.04 -26.73
C LEU A 121 10.79 -27.27 -26.47
N LEU A 122 10.16 -28.38 -26.12
CA LEU A 122 10.81 -29.69 -26.17
C LEU A 122 11.23 -29.94 -27.62
N LYS A 123 12.53 -29.93 -27.87
CA LYS A 123 13.12 -30.43 -29.10
C LYS A 123 13.16 -31.94 -29.06
#